data_2e62b4003e9e5cfb167e53544de4f1de
#
_entry.id   2e62b4003e9e5cfb167e53544de4f1de
#
_cell.length_a   1.000
_cell.length_b   1.000
_cell.length_c   1.000
_cell.angle_alpha   90.00
_cell.angle_beta   90.00
_cell.angle_gamma   90.00
#
_symmetry.space_group_name_H-M   'P 1'
#
loop_
_entity.id
_entity.type
_entity.pdbx_description
1 polymer ?
#
loop_
_entity_poly.entity_id
_entity_poly.type
_entity_poly.pdbx_seq_one_letter_code
_entity_poly.pdbx_strand_id
1 'polypeptide(L)'
;ASVQADPAPESAPEAAASSVPQTVQALTGSIEDYLVPLLGEDARPADAGSILEKNYPQGSGEKYIPCGAGSIKNNTRQTAADIAAEIANPLPFAIDPNSPDPQVLVMHSTDRSINMCAVGRVVADTLNAAGINTLHDETLNDYPSYTGSYANSRAVVQQYLAQYPSIKVVLDVHRDAIESESGSRYAPVCTVEGRQTAQVMIICGCDNGTTVQLPNWRQNLRFAAAWERSMEGMYPGFTRPVLFSYRFYNQDLTTGSLLIEIGGHGNNLNE
;
A
#
# COMPACT_ATOMS: atom_id res chain seq x y z
N ALA A 1 40.36 -31.68 6.35
CA ALA A 1 39.53 -30.51 6.13
C ALA A 1 38.19 -30.77 6.80
N SER A 2 37.99 -30.25 7.99
CA SER A 2 36.74 -30.36 8.74
C SER A 2 35.79 -29.24 8.28
N VAL A 3 34.66 -29.66 7.77
CA VAL A 3 33.54 -28.77 7.44
C VAL A 3 32.86 -28.40 8.78
N GLN A 4 32.90 -27.15 9.13
CA GLN A 4 32.25 -26.60 10.31
C GLN A 4 30.78 -26.36 9.93
N ALA A 5 29.86 -27.01 10.66
CA ALA A 5 28.43 -26.84 10.46
C ALA A 5 28.02 -25.45 10.97
N ASP A 6 27.20 -24.74 10.17
CA ASP A 6 26.55 -23.49 10.57
C ASP A 6 25.64 -23.74 11.77
N PRO A 7 25.59 -22.80 12.74
CA PRO A 7 24.68 -22.89 13.86
C PRO A 7 23.23 -22.76 13.38
N ALA A 8 22.36 -23.57 13.94
CA ALA A 8 20.90 -23.52 13.70
C ALA A 8 20.36 -22.11 14.03
N PRO A 9 19.33 -21.65 13.31
CA PRO A 9 18.73 -20.35 13.59
C PRO A 9 18.09 -20.38 14.98
N GLU A 10 18.48 -19.39 15.80
CA GLU A 10 17.90 -19.11 17.10
C GLU A 10 16.39 -18.87 16.94
N SER A 11 15.60 -19.51 17.78
CA SER A 11 14.13 -19.43 17.77
C SER A 11 13.68 -17.98 17.78
N ALA A 12 12.86 -17.60 16.79
CA ALA A 12 12.21 -16.31 16.74
C ALA A 12 11.44 -16.04 18.04
N PRO A 13 11.44 -14.79 18.55
CA PRO A 13 10.62 -14.44 19.69
C PRO A 13 9.16 -14.68 19.34
N GLU A 14 8.45 -15.32 20.26
CA GLU A 14 7.03 -15.60 20.21
C GLU A 14 6.30 -14.29 19.88
N ALA A 15 5.65 -14.23 18.71
CA ALA A 15 4.87 -13.08 18.30
C ALA A 15 3.77 -12.87 19.33
N ALA A 16 3.80 -11.73 20.00
CA ALA A 16 2.74 -11.33 20.89
C ALA A 16 1.43 -11.37 20.11
N ALA A 17 0.55 -12.28 20.47
CA ALA A 17 -0.78 -12.39 19.87
C ALA A 17 -1.46 -11.04 20.00
N SER A 18 -1.65 -10.36 18.86
CA SER A 18 -2.45 -9.15 18.78
C SER A 18 -3.83 -9.48 19.32
N SER A 19 -4.23 -8.75 20.34
CA SER A 19 -5.48 -8.94 21.03
C SER A 19 -6.68 -8.81 20.09
N VAL A 20 -7.63 -9.70 20.27
CA VAL A 20 -9.01 -9.77 19.80
C VAL A 20 -9.60 -8.45 19.30
N PRO A 21 -10.39 -8.46 18.21
CA PRO A 21 -10.94 -7.29 17.56
C PRO A 21 -11.64 -6.37 18.56
N GLN A 22 -11.16 -5.14 18.63
CA GLN A 22 -11.86 -4.11 19.36
C GLN A 22 -13.16 -3.84 18.61
N THR A 23 -14.25 -3.88 19.34
CA THR A 23 -15.59 -3.51 18.86
C THR A 23 -15.49 -2.14 18.20
N VAL A 24 -15.97 -2.05 16.97
CA VAL A 24 -15.99 -0.83 16.17
C VAL A 24 -16.69 0.28 16.97
N GLN A 25 -15.91 1.21 17.50
CA GLN A 25 -16.44 2.49 17.93
C GLN A 25 -16.43 3.41 16.72
N ALA A 26 -17.59 3.92 16.35
CA ALA A 26 -17.69 4.89 15.28
C ALA A 26 -16.76 6.07 15.58
N LEU A 27 -15.91 6.45 14.61
CA LEU A 27 -15.10 7.65 14.69
C LEU A 27 -16.04 8.86 14.81
N THR A 28 -16.10 9.48 15.98
CA THR A 28 -16.96 10.64 16.25
C THR A 28 -16.22 11.98 16.13
N GLY A 29 -14.90 11.91 15.88
CA GLY A 29 -14.04 13.07 15.67
C GLY A 29 -13.67 13.29 14.20
N SER A 30 -13.10 14.45 13.89
CA SER A 30 -12.46 14.67 12.60
C SER A 30 -11.18 13.82 12.52
N ILE A 31 -10.68 13.56 11.32
CA ILE A 31 -9.41 12.84 11.14
C ILE A 31 -8.26 13.57 11.87
N GLU A 32 -8.36 14.88 12.04
CA GLU A 32 -7.44 15.70 12.80
C GLU A 32 -7.39 15.30 14.29
N ASP A 33 -8.51 14.95 14.89
CA ASP A 33 -8.57 14.53 16.31
C ASP A 33 -7.77 13.23 16.55
N TYR A 34 -7.61 12.41 15.51
CA TYR A 34 -6.81 11.19 15.53
C TYR A 34 -5.34 11.42 15.18
N LEU A 35 -5.07 12.32 14.26
CA LEU A 35 -3.73 12.55 13.74
C LEU A 35 -2.86 13.35 14.73
N VAL A 36 -3.37 14.39 15.32
CA VAL A 36 -2.62 15.29 16.20
C VAL A 36 -1.96 14.59 17.39
N PRO A 37 -2.61 13.64 18.11
CA PRO A 37 -1.97 12.91 19.20
C PRO A 37 -0.91 11.91 18.75
N LEU A 38 -1.01 11.40 17.51
CA LEU A 38 -0.11 10.38 16.97
C LEU A 38 1.15 10.99 16.33
N LEU A 39 1.04 12.20 15.79
CA LEU A 39 2.02 12.75 14.87
C LEU A 39 2.96 13.78 15.48
N GLY A 40 2.61 14.37 16.62
CA GLY A 40 3.41 15.45 17.21
C GLY A 40 3.61 16.64 16.27
N GLU A 41 4.49 17.54 16.64
CA GLU A 41 4.91 18.62 15.74
C GLU A 41 5.78 18.03 14.61
N ASP A 42 5.52 18.46 13.38
CA ASP A 42 6.23 18.07 12.17
C ASP A 42 7.68 18.60 12.16
N ALA A 43 8.53 17.95 12.93
CA ALA A 43 9.95 18.27 12.93
C ALA A 43 10.64 17.53 11.80
N ARG A 44 10.80 18.16 10.64
CA ARG A 44 11.73 17.67 9.61
C ARG A 44 13.14 17.66 10.20
N PRO A 45 13.89 16.54 10.09
CA PRO A 45 15.30 16.52 10.52
C PRO A 45 16.08 17.62 9.81
N ALA A 46 17.00 18.27 10.54
CA ALA A 46 17.84 19.34 9.98
C ALA A 46 18.70 18.88 8.79
N ASP A 47 18.90 17.58 8.63
CA ASP A 47 19.64 16.92 7.57
C ASP A 47 18.75 16.35 6.45
N ALA A 48 17.46 16.68 6.43
CA ALA A 48 16.51 16.17 5.42
C ALA A 48 16.88 16.53 3.96
N GLY A 49 17.87 17.42 3.76
CA GLY A 49 18.25 17.90 2.44
C GLY A 49 17.21 18.85 1.84
N SER A 50 17.34 19.15 0.55
CA SER A 50 16.34 19.98 -0.13
C SER A 50 15.13 19.12 -0.52
N ILE A 51 13.94 19.63 -0.20
CA ILE A 51 12.67 19.00 -0.53
C ILE A 51 12.01 19.82 -1.65
N LEU A 52 11.56 19.12 -2.68
CA LEU A 52 10.90 19.69 -3.83
C LEU A 52 9.47 19.16 -3.91
N GLU A 53 8.51 20.02 -3.62
CA GLU A 53 7.10 19.70 -3.83
C GLU A 53 6.79 19.56 -5.30
N LYS A 54 6.06 18.52 -5.67
CA LYS A 54 5.72 18.26 -7.05
C LYS A 54 4.36 17.58 -7.17
N ASN A 55 3.50 18.15 -8.00
CA ASN A 55 2.29 17.48 -8.44
C ASN A 55 2.61 16.55 -9.62
N TYR A 56 2.12 15.31 -9.54
CA TYR A 56 2.20 14.31 -10.59
C TYR A 56 0.79 14.08 -11.14
N PRO A 57 0.43 14.74 -12.25
CA PRO A 57 -0.91 14.62 -12.82
C PRO A 57 -1.12 13.24 -13.46
N GLN A 58 -2.37 12.94 -13.77
CA GLN A 58 -2.71 11.79 -14.60
C GLN A 58 -2.01 11.91 -15.96
N GLY A 59 -1.46 10.80 -16.42
CA GLY A 59 -0.66 10.79 -17.64
C GLY A 59 -1.51 10.72 -18.92
N SER A 60 -0.88 10.94 -20.03
CA SER A 60 -1.46 10.83 -21.37
C SER A 60 -0.54 10.09 -22.35
N GLY A 61 -1.08 9.67 -23.49
CA GLY A 61 -0.34 8.93 -24.53
C GLY A 61 -0.44 7.42 -24.38
N GLU A 62 0.22 6.67 -25.26
CA GLU A 62 0.05 5.23 -25.47
C GLU A 62 0.28 4.37 -24.23
N LYS A 63 1.11 4.82 -23.29
CA LYS A 63 1.40 4.08 -22.06
C LYS A 63 0.35 4.27 -20.97
N TYR A 64 -0.60 5.18 -21.16
CA TYR A 64 -1.60 5.50 -20.16
C TYR A 64 -2.97 5.04 -20.60
N ILE A 65 -3.52 4.06 -19.91
CA ILE A 65 -4.83 3.49 -20.17
C ILE A 65 -5.83 4.18 -19.24
N PRO A 66 -6.87 4.84 -19.76
CA PRO A 66 -7.86 5.51 -18.92
C PRO A 66 -8.63 4.52 -18.03
N CYS A 67 -8.89 4.89 -16.80
CA CYS A 67 -9.81 4.19 -15.88
C CYS A 67 -10.69 5.20 -15.12
N GLY A 68 -11.74 5.68 -15.76
CA GLY A 68 -12.55 6.80 -15.25
C GLY A 68 -11.80 8.13 -15.34
N ALA A 69 -11.73 8.88 -14.23
CA ALA A 69 -10.94 10.11 -14.14
C ALA A 69 -9.43 9.84 -13.99
N GLY A 70 -9.06 8.64 -13.52
CA GLY A 70 -7.67 8.22 -13.35
C GLY A 70 -7.11 7.50 -14.57
N SER A 71 -5.88 7.00 -14.44
CA SER A 71 -5.20 6.25 -15.49
C SER A 71 -4.27 5.16 -14.94
N ILE A 72 -3.95 4.20 -15.79
CA ILE A 72 -2.98 3.15 -15.54
C ILE A 72 -1.75 3.39 -16.42
N LYS A 73 -0.59 3.59 -15.81
CA LYS A 73 0.69 3.66 -16.49
C LYS A 73 1.22 2.25 -16.75
N ASN A 74 1.09 1.80 -17.97
CA ASN A 74 1.50 0.46 -18.38
C ASN A 74 3.01 0.40 -18.69
N ASN A 75 3.76 -0.29 -17.85
CA ASN A 75 5.17 -0.62 -18.04
C ASN A 75 5.36 -2.12 -18.31
N THR A 76 4.38 -2.77 -18.91
CA THR A 76 4.39 -4.20 -19.25
C THR A 76 4.30 -4.39 -20.79
N ARG A 77 4.24 -5.66 -21.20
CA ARG A 77 3.97 -6.04 -22.60
C ARG A 77 2.47 -6.26 -22.87
N GLN A 78 1.62 -6.12 -21.85
CA GLN A 78 0.16 -6.23 -22.06
C GLN A 78 -0.30 -5.09 -22.96
N THR A 79 -1.18 -5.38 -23.89
CA THR A 79 -1.71 -4.34 -24.78
C THR A 79 -2.69 -3.42 -24.05
N ALA A 80 -2.84 -2.20 -24.53
CA ALA A 80 -3.85 -1.28 -23.99
C ALA A 80 -5.28 -1.86 -24.09
N ALA A 81 -5.55 -2.60 -25.18
CA ALA A 81 -6.85 -3.27 -25.37
C ALA A 81 -7.08 -4.37 -24.34
N ASP A 82 -6.08 -5.20 -24.05
CA ASP A 82 -6.19 -6.28 -23.04
C ASP A 82 -6.40 -5.70 -21.64
N ILE A 83 -5.67 -4.62 -21.30
CA ILE A 83 -5.83 -3.94 -20.01
C ILE A 83 -7.23 -3.33 -19.91
N ALA A 84 -7.69 -2.60 -20.96
CA ALA A 84 -9.00 -1.99 -20.98
C ALA A 84 -10.14 -3.03 -20.86
N ALA A 85 -10.01 -4.17 -21.54
CA ALA A 85 -10.96 -5.28 -21.43
C ALA A 85 -10.95 -5.89 -20.03
N GLU A 86 -9.76 -6.02 -19.42
CA GLU A 86 -9.63 -6.61 -18.09
C GLU A 86 -10.25 -5.74 -17.00
N ILE A 87 -10.00 -4.44 -16.99
CA ILE A 87 -10.53 -3.51 -15.98
C ILE A 87 -12.02 -3.21 -16.13
N ALA A 88 -12.63 -3.62 -17.24
CA ALA A 88 -14.09 -3.57 -17.45
C ALA A 88 -14.83 -4.73 -16.73
N ASN A 89 -14.12 -5.77 -16.32
CA ASN A 89 -14.71 -6.89 -15.59
C ASN A 89 -15.04 -6.49 -14.13
N PRO A 90 -15.99 -7.18 -13.48
CA PRO A 90 -16.35 -6.91 -12.10
C PRO A 90 -15.17 -7.21 -11.16
N LEU A 91 -15.22 -6.63 -9.95
CA LEU A 91 -14.27 -6.95 -8.89
C LEU A 91 -14.25 -8.46 -8.61
N PRO A 92 -13.08 -9.03 -8.31
CA PRO A 92 -12.94 -10.48 -8.10
C PRO A 92 -13.44 -10.93 -6.72
N PHE A 93 -13.83 -10.01 -5.88
CA PHE A 93 -14.33 -10.23 -4.52
C PHE A 93 -15.44 -9.23 -4.18
N ALA A 94 -16.22 -9.56 -3.17
CA ALA A 94 -17.11 -8.63 -2.51
C ALA A 94 -16.68 -8.45 -1.05
N ILE A 95 -16.74 -7.24 -0.56
CA ILE A 95 -16.62 -6.92 0.87
C ILE A 95 -18.01 -6.96 1.46
N ASP A 96 -18.15 -7.62 2.60
CA ASP A 96 -19.38 -7.70 3.38
C ASP A 96 -19.28 -6.71 4.55
N PRO A 97 -19.89 -5.52 4.46
CA PRO A 97 -19.89 -4.58 5.56
C PRO A 97 -20.53 -5.19 6.81
N ASN A 98 -19.93 -4.93 7.96
CA ASN A 98 -20.32 -5.49 9.26
C ASN A 98 -20.07 -6.99 9.42
N SER A 99 -19.27 -7.61 8.56
CA SER A 99 -18.78 -8.97 8.81
C SER A 99 -18.01 -9.03 10.14
N PRO A 100 -18.28 -10.04 10.98
CA PRO A 100 -17.50 -10.25 12.19
C PRO A 100 -16.06 -10.69 11.90
N ASP A 101 -15.83 -11.27 10.72
CA ASP A 101 -14.52 -11.76 10.30
C ASP A 101 -13.76 -10.69 9.51
N PRO A 102 -12.43 -10.56 9.73
CA PRO A 102 -11.63 -9.59 9.00
C PRO A 102 -11.57 -9.90 7.51
N GLN A 103 -11.67 -8.86 6.69
CA GLN A 103 -11.67 -8.96 5.23
C GLN A 103 -10.50 -8.20 4.58
N VAL A 104 -9.87 -7.31 5.34
CA VAL A 104 -8.74 -6.50 4.90
C VAL A 104 -7.60 -6.66 5.91
N LEU A 105 -6.37 -6.77 5.39
CA LEU A 105 -5.14 -6.67 6.15
C LEU A 105 -4.34 -5.49 5.63
N VAL A 106 -4.03 -4.54 6.49
CA VAL A 106 -3.07 -3.47 6.26
C VAL A 106 -1.74 -3.89 6.89
N MET A 107 -0.64 -3.78 6.16
CA MET A 107 0.68 -4.20 6.61
C MET A 107 1.78 -3.36 5.95
N HIS A 108 3.02 -3.59 6.35
CA HIS A 108 4.20 -2.87 5.86
C HIS A 108 5.33 -3.87 5.60
N SER A 109 5.65 -4.14 4.34
CA SER A 109 6.74 -5.08 4.00
C SER A 109 8.12 -4.45 4.18
N THR A 110 8.21 -3.15 3.98
CA THR A 110 9.38 -2.31 4.23
C THR A 110 8.93 -1.00 4.87
N ASP A 111 9.87 -0.12 5.20
CA ASP A 111 9.59 1.16 5.85
C ASP A 111 9.00 1.02 7.27
N ARG A 112 9.89 0.67 8.19
CA ARG A 112 9.63 0.66 9.64
C ARG A 112 9.51 2.05 10.26
N SER A 113 9.35 3.11 9.47
CA SER A 113 9.15 4.43 10.06
C SER A 113 7.85 4.43 10.87
N ILE A 114 7.91 4.96 12.08
CA ILE A 114 6.74 5.16 12.94
C ILE A 114 5.61 5.84 12.14
N ASN A 115 5.97 6.68 11.19
CA ASN A 115 5.08 7.42 10.33
C ASN A 115 4.21 6.52 9.46
N MET A 116 4.78 5.51 8.80
CA MET A 116 4.00 4.63 7.93
C MET A 116 3.08 3.70 8.73
N CYS A 117 3.52 3.23 9.89
CA CYS A 117 2.62 2.51 10.81
C CYS A 117 1.46 3.40 11.29
N ALA A 118 1.71 4.69 11.57
CA ALA A 118 0.64 5.63 11.93
C ALA A 118 -0.35 5.83 10.77
N VAL A 119 0.13 5.99 9.55
CA VAL A 119 -0.72 6.09 8.35
C VAL A 119 -1.52 4.80 8.14
N GLY A 120 -0.88 3.64 8.21
CA GLY A 120 -1.55 2.34 8.10
C GLY A 120 -2.63 2.14 9.15
N ARG A 121 -2.40 2.62 10.37
CA ARG A 121 -3.40 2.59 11.45
C ARG A 121 -4.61 3.45 11.10
N VAL A 122 -4.41 4.68 10.60
CA VAL A 122 -5.52 5.56 10.17
C VAL A 122 -6.33 4.90 9.06
N VAL A 123 -5.67 4.25 8.09
CA VAL A 123 -6.37 3.51 7.03
C VAL A 123 -7.21 2.39 7.63
N ALA A 124 -6.65 1.57 8.52
CA ALA A 124 -7.36 0.46 9.14
C ALA A 124 -8.53 0.94 10.01
N ASP A 125 -8.32 1.97 10.81
CA ASP A 125 -9.36 2.54 11.69
C ASP A 125 -10.50 3.14 10.87
N THR A 126 -10.19 3.83 9.77
CA THR A 126 -11.20 4.38 8.85
C THR A 126 -12.05 3.28 8.21
N LEU A 127 -11.41 2.19 7.76
CA LEU A 127 -12.13 1.04 7.20
C LEU A 127 -13.01 0.36 8.25
N ASN A 128 -12.49 0.18 9.46
CA ASN A 128 -13.25 -0.38 10.57
C ASN A 128 -14.46 0.50 10.94
N ALA A 129 -14.29 1.82 10.98
CA ALA A 129 -15.38 2.76 11.21
C ALA A 129 -16.45 2.71 10.10
N ALA A 130 -16.06 2.39 8.88
CA ALA A 130 -16.99 2.16 7.76
C ALA A 130 -17.64 0.75 7.77
N GLY A 131 -17.40 -0.06 8.81
CA GLY A 131 -17.93 -1.42 8.94
C GLY A 131 -17.12 -2.48 8.19
N ILE A 132 -15.97 -2.14 7.65
CA ILE A 132 -15.08 -3.09 6.96
C ILE A 132 -14.05 -3.61 7.95
N ASN A 133 -14.29 -4.80 8.52
CA ASN A 133 -13.41 -5.39 9.53
C ASN A 133 -11.99 -5.57 8.95
N THR A 134 -11.05 -4.79 9.50
CA THR A 134 -9.69 -4.62 8.99
C THR A 134 -8.68 -4.86 10.11
N LEU A 135 -7.69 -5.69 9.84
CA LEU A 135 -6.53 -5.89 10.70
C LEU A 135 -5.39 -4.98 10.24
N HIS A 136 -4.58 -4.54 11.19
CA HIS A 136 -3.35 -3.81 10.93
C HIS A 136 -2.17 -4.54 11.58
N ASP A 137 -1.18 -4.88 10.77
CA ASP A 137 0.07 -5.52 11.20
C ASP A 137 1.21 -4.50 11.20
N GLU A 138 1.89 -4.37 12.32
CA GLU A 138 3.04 -3.47 12.52
C GLU A 138 4.37 -4.24 12.68
N THR A 139 4.43 -5.47 12.18
CA THR A 139 5.64 -6.29 12.25
C THR A 139 6.78 -5.63 11.46
N LEU A 140 7.96 -5.55 12.09
CA LEU A 140 9.17 -4.97 11.49
C LEU A 140 9.82 -5.95 10.52
N ASN A 141 9.31 -6.03 9.30
CA ASN A 141 9.74 -7.00 8.31
C ASN A 141 11.13 -6.71 7.72
N ASP A 142 11.59 -5.47 7.77
CA ASP A 142 12.89 -5.01 7.27
C ASP A 142 13.97 -4.89 8.36
N TYR A 143 13.74 -5.45 9.53
CA TYR A 143 14.70 -5.50 10.62
C TYR A 143 15.17 -6.95 10.89
N PRO A 144 16.45 -7.22 11.16
CA PRO A 144 17.60 -6.28 11.22
C PRO A 144 18.16 -5.91 9.84
N SER A 145 17.63 -6.42 8.76
CA SER A 145 18.10 -6.18 7.39
C SER A 145 16.94 -5.95 6.43
N TYR A 146 17.08 -4.98 5.56
CA TYR A 146 16.18 -4.78 4.42
C TYR A 146 16.14 -6.01 3.49
N THR A 147 17.28 -6.68 3.34
CA THR A 147 17.35 -7.92 2.54
C THR A 147 16.49 -8.99 3.18
N GLY A 148 15.51 -9.50 2.44
CA GLY A 148 14.59 -10.52 2.94
C GLY A 148 13.26 -9.97 3.49
N SER A 149 13.07 -8.66 3.57
CA SER A 149 11.84 -8.04 4.08
C SER A 149 10.57 -8.57 3.41
N TYR A 150 10.59 -8.77 2.10
CA TYR A 150 9.46 -9.36 1.36
C TYR A 150 9.23 -10.84 1.69
N ALA A 151 10.26 -11.61 2.02
CA ALA A 151 10.09 -12.99 2.47
C ALA A 151 9.50 -13.02 3.90
N ASN A 152 9.96 -12.12 4.78
CA ASN A 152 9.45 -11.98 6.14
C ASN A 152 7.96 -11.57 6.11
N SER A 153 7.64 -10.51 5.39
CA SER A 153 6.26 -10.03 5.27
C SER A 153 5.33 -11.07 4.63
N ARG A 154 5.85 -11.86 3.66
CA ARG A 154 5.10 -12.98 3.09
C ARG A 154 4.70 -13.99 4.16
N ALA A 155 5.65 -14.38 5.01
CA ALA A 155 5.37 -15.34 6.09
C ALA A 155 4.30 -14.81 7.07
N VAL A 156 4.40 -13.52 7.43
CA VAL A 156 3.40 -12.86 8.27
C VAL A 156 2.03 -12.87 7.61
N VAL A 157 1.92 -12.42 6.36
CA VAL A 157 0.63 -12.42 5.64
C VAL A 157 0.06 -13.82 5.51
N GLN A 158 0.89 -14.83 5.22
CA GLN A 158 0.43 -16.22 5.14
C GLN A 158 -0.13 -16.73 6.47
N GLN A 159 0.42 -16.32 7.62
CA GLN A 159 -0.15 -16.64 8.93
C GLN A 159 -1.53 -16.00 9.12
N TYR A 160 -1.69 -14.72 8.76
CA TYR A 160 -3.00 -14.06 8.80
C TYR A 160 -4.01 -14.74 7.89
N LEU A 161 -3.64 -15.09 6.66
CA LEU A 161 -4.53 -15.76 5.71
C LEU A 161 -4.93 -17.18 6.18
N ALA A 162 -4.02 -17.88 6.87
CA ALA A 162 -4.34 -19.17 7.46
C ALA A 162 -5.30 -19.06 8.65
N GLN A 163 -5.13 -18.02 9.47
CA GLN A 163 -5.99 -17.75 10.62
C GLN A 163 -7.35 -17.15 10.21
N TYR A 164 -7.36 -16.30 9.19
CA TYR A 164 -8.52 -15.57 8.71
C TYR A 164 -8.72 -15.75 7.20
N PRO A 165 -9.27 -16.88 6.75
CA PRO A 165 -9.53 -17.15 5.32
C PRO A 165 -10.53 -16.17 4.68
N SER A 166 -11.21 -15.36 5.49
CA SER A 166 -12.09 -14.27 5.08
C SER A 166 -11.37 -13.06 4.49
N ILE A 167 -10.06 -12.89 4.73
CA ILE A 167 -9.27 -11.79 4.18
C ILE A 167 -9.21 -11.91 2.65
N LYS A 168 -9.63 -10.87 1.97
CA LYS A 168 -9.69 -10.75 0.50
C LYS A 168 -8.73 -9.71 -0.03
N VAL A 169 -8.40 -8.73 0.81
CA VAL A 169 -7.56 -7.58 0.46
C VAL A 169 -6.36 -7.52 1.39
N VAL A 170 -5.18 -7.35 0.81
CA VAL A 170 -3.93 -7.08 1.54
C VAL A 170 -3.34 -5.80 0.98
N LEU A 171 -3.21 -4.79 1.82
CA LEU A 171 -2.64 -3.49 1.47
C LEU A 171 -1.26 -3.36 2.10
N ASP A 172 -0.23 -3.36 1.26
CA ASP A 172 1.14 -3.09 1.67
C ASP A 172 1.39 -1.58 1.58
N VAL A 173 1.33 -0.88 2.72
CA VAL A 173 1.36 0.58 2.78
C VAL A 173 2.78 1.08 2.95
N HIS A 174 3.21 1.89 1.98
CA HIS A 174 4.55 2.43 1.85
C HIS A 174 4.53 3.95 1.60
N ARG A 175 5.70 4.54 1.61
CA ARG A 175 5.99 5.86 1.02
C ARG A 175 7.04 5.70 -0.06
N ASP A 176 6.89 6.45 -1.15
CA ASP A 176 7.77 6.37 -2.32
C ASP A 176 9.14 7.04 -2.03
N ALA A 177 10.19 6.50 -2.62
CA ALA A 177 11.55 7.03 -2.52
C ALA A 177 11.94 7.73 -3.82
N ILE A 178 11.49 8.99 -4.00
CA ILE A 178 11.74 9.77 -5.21
C ILE A 178 12.82 10.80 -4.93
N GLU A 179 13.95 10.67 -5.62
CA GLU A 179 15.07 11.60 -5.53
C GLU A 179 15.44 12.16 -6.92
N SER A 180 15.95 13.40 -6.93
CA SER A 180 16.59 13.97 -8.10
C SER A 180 18.04 13.45 -8.21
N GLU A 181 18.66 13.63 -9.38
CA GLU A 181 20.09 13.34 -9.58
C GLU A 181 20.99 14.15 -8.63
N SER A 182 20.53 15.32 -8.18
CA SER A 182 21.24 16.16 -7.21
C SER A 182 20.99 15.78 -5.73
N GLY A 183 20.23 14.71 -5.47
CA GLY A 183 19.93 14.25 -4.11
C GLY A 183 18.79 15.00 -3.41
N SER A 184 18.07 15.88 -4.12
CA SER A 184 16.85 16.49 -3.57
C SER A 184 15.72 15.47 -3.53
N ARG A 185 14.97 15.44 -2.44
CA ARG A 185 13.81 14.57 -2.27
C ARG A 185 12.55 15.22 -2.82
N TYR A 186 11.75 14.45 -3.55
CA TYR A 186 10.46 14.94 -4.00
C TYR A 186 9.37 14.59 -3.00
N ALA A 187 8.49 15.58 -2.75
CA ALA A 187 7.23 15.40 -2.06
C ALA A 187 6.09 15.43 -3.09
N PRO A 188 5.50 14.28 -3.45
CA PRO A 188 4.30 14.27 -4.28
C PRO A 188 3.13 14.91 -3.54
N VAL A 189 2.62 16.05 -4.05
CA VAL A 189 1.55 16.81 -3.39
C VAL A 189 0.47 17.25 -4.37
N CYS A 190 -0.73 17.37 -3.86
CA CYS A 190 -1.89 17.97 -4.51
C CYS A 190 -2.66 18.83 -3.50
N THR A 191 -3.79 19.38 -3.92
CA THR A 191 -4.71 20.08 -3.02
C THR A 191 -6.06 19.36 -3.02
N VAL A 192 -6.47 18.88 -1.86
CA VAL A 192 -7.78 18.26 -1.64
C VAL A 192 -8.55 19.15 -0.66
N GLU A 193 -9.73 19.60 -1.05
CA GLU A 193 -10.60 20.45 -0.21
C GLU A 193 -9.88 21.67 0.40
N GLY A 194 -8.95 22.25 -0.37
CA GLY A 194 -8.17 23.43 0.06
C GLY A 194 -6.97 23.12 0.95
N ARG A 195 -6.68 21.87 1.24
CA ARG A 195 -5.53 21.42 2.04
C ARG A 195 -4.47 20.78 1.15
N GLN A 196 -3.20 21.06 1.44
CA GLN A 196 -2.09 20.35 0.84
C GLN A 196 -2.10 18.91 1.33
N THR A 197 -2.03 17.98 0.39
CA THR A 197 -2.22 16.54 0.66
C THR A 197 -1.21 15.74 -0.13
N ALA A 198 -0.62 14.73 0.49
CA ALA A 198 0.26 13.80 -0.19
C ALA A 198 -0.48 13.01 -1.26
N GLN A 199 0.08 12.92 -2.48
CA GLN A 199 -0.52 12.11 -3.53
C GLN A 199 -0.31 10.62 -3.29
N VAL A 200 -1.32 9.83 -3.63
CA VAL A 200 -1.29 8.36 -3.53
C VAL A 200 -0.97 7.74 -4.89
N MET A 201 -0.20 6.64 -4.89
CA MET A 201 0.02 5.80 -6.07
C MET A 201 -0.22 4.33 -5.72
N ILE A 202 -1.00 3.66 -6.54
CA ILE A 202 -1.16 2.21 -6.47
C ILE A 202 -0.10 1.55 -7.35
N ILE A 203 0.62 0.56 -6.83
CA ILE A 203 1.49 -0.31 -7.61
C ILE A 203 0.80 -1.66 -7.76
N CYS A 204 0.52 -2.03 -9.01
CA CYS A 204 -0.05 -3.32 -9.37
C CYS A 204 0.96 -4.13 -10.17
N GLY A 205 1.28 -5.32 -9.69
CA GLY A 205 2.20 -6.25 -10.33
C GLY A 205 1.57 -6.93 -11.54
N CYS A 206 2.45 -7.38 -12.45
CA CYS A 206 2.08 -8.18 -13.61
C CYS A 206 2.99 -9.39 -13.73
N ASP A 207 2.42 -10.52 -14.12
CA ASP A 207 3.17 -11.72 -14.49
C ASP A 207 3.96 -11.49 -15.79
N ASN A 208 5.21 -11.90 -15.81
CA ASN A 208 6.05 -11.82 -17.01
C ASN A 208 6.33 -13.20 -17.64
N GLY A 209 5.74 -14.26 -17.07
CA GLY A 209 5.90 -15.63 -17.53
C GLY A 209 7.25 -16.28 -17.16
N THR A 210 8.12 -15.59 -16.42
CA THR A 210 9.46 -16.07 -16.08
C THR A 210 9.84 -15.80 -14.62
N THR A 211 10.35 -14.62 -14.33
CA THR A 211 10.87 -14.25 -12.99
C THR A 211 9.82 -13.67 -12.06
N VAL A 212 8.76 -13.10 -12.59
CA VAL A 212 7.62 -12.59 -11.82
C VAL A 212 6.42 -13.48 -12.09
N GLN A 213 6.07 -14.30 -11.12
CA GLN A 213 4.93 -15.22 -11.21
C GLN A 213 3.78 -14.69 -10.37
N LEU A 214 2.80 -14.08 -11.03
CA LEU A 214 1.61 -13.47 -10.44
C LEU A 214 0.36 -13.97 -11.17
N PRO A 215 -0.10 -15.20 -10.91
CA PRO A 215 -1.22 -15.78 -11.64
C PRO A 215 -2.54 -15.01 -11.49
N ASN A 216 -2.68 -14.25 -10.41
CA ASN A 216 -3.85 -13.44 -10.06
C ASN A 216 -3.69 -11.94 -10.42
N TRP A 217 -2.68 -11.55 -11.21
CA TRP A 217 -2.45 -10.14 -11.54
C TRP A 217 -3.64 -9.44 -12.18
N ARG A 218 -4.45 -10.18 -12.95
CA ARG A 218 -5.65 -9.62 -13.58
C ARG A 218 -6.69 -9.18 -12.53
N GLN A 219 -6.89 -9.99 -11.53
CA GLN A 219 -7.81 -9.69 -10.43
C GLN A 219 -7.34 -8.46 -9.63
N ASN A 220 -6.05 -8.41 -9.30
CA ASN A 220 -5.45 -7.26 -8.63
C ASN A 220 -5.57 -5.98 -9.49
N LEU A 221 -5.39 -6.09 -10.81
CA LEU A 221 -5.54 -4.95 -11.72
C LEU A 221 -6.98 -4.41 -11.76
N ARG A 222 -8.00 -5.28 -11.73
CA ARG A 222 -9.41 -4.84 -11.62
C ARG A 222 -9.64 -4.02 -10.36
N PHE A 223 -9.10 -4.48 -9.23
CA PHE A 223 -9.22 -3.78 -7.96
C PHE A 223 -8.45 -2.46 -7.99
N ALA A 224 -7.20 -2.45 -8.46
CA ALA A 224 -6.41 -1.23 -8.60
C ALA A 224 -7.11 -0.17 -9.45
N ALA A 225 -7.65 -0.57 -10.61
CA ALA A 225 -8.36 0.34 -11.50
C ALA A 225 -9.69 0.86 -10.92
N ALA A 226 -10.42 0.01 -10.20
CA ALA A 226 -11.65 0.43 -9.55
C ALA A 226 -11.39 1.44 -8.43
N TRP A 227 -10.33 1.20 -7.66
CA TRP A 227 -9.93 2.08 -6.56
C TRP A 227 -9.39 3.41 -7.08
N GLU A 228 -8.51 3.39 -8.09
CA GLU A 228 -8.01 4.57 -8.79
C GLU A 228 -9.16 5.43 -9.33
N ARG A 229 -10.09 4.81 -10.05
CA ARG A 229 -11.29 5.48 -10.59
C ARG A 229 -12.10 6.18 -9.51
N SER A 230 -12.24 5.54 -8.35
CA SER A 230 -13.02 6.07 -7.24
C SER A 230 -12.31 7.26 -6.59
N MET A 231 -11.02 7.11 -6.26
CA MET A 231 -10.24 8.17 -5.60
C MET A 231 -10.11 9.40 -6.49
N GLU A 232 -9.68 9.22 -7.74
CA GLU A 232 -9.47 10.34 -8.67
C GLU A 232 -10.80 10.98 -9.10
N GLY A 233 -11.87 10.20 -9.18
CA GLY A 233 -13.21 10.71 -9.44
C GLY A 233 -13.79 11.53 -8.30
N MET A 234 -13.44 11.21 -7.06
CA MET A 234 -13.89 11.92 -5.86
C MET A 234 -13.00 13.14 -5.57
N TYR A 235 -11.70 12.99 -5.74
CA TYR A 235 -10.69 14.01 -5.43
C TYR A 235 -9.72 14.16 -6.61
N PRO A 236 -10.08 14.96 -7.65
CA PRO A 236 -9.24 15.14 -8.83
C PRO A 236 -7.82 15.64 -8.51
N GLY A 237 -6.82 14.91 -9.00
CA GLY A 237 -5.41 15.20 -8.74
C GLY A 237 -4.85 14.52 -7.47
N PHE A 238 -5.68 13.80 -6.71
CA PHE A 238 -5.25 13.10 -5.50
C PHE A 238 -4.35 11.91 -5.82
N THR A 239 -4.61 11.20 -6.92
CA THR A 239 -3.83 10.03 -7.28
C THR A 239 -2.80 10.33 -8.36
N ARG A 240 -1.69 9.61 -8.31
CA ARG A 240 -0.79 9.41 -9.44
C ARG A 240 -1.30 8.20 -10.23
N PRO A 241 -1.04 8.10 -11.54
CA PRO A 241 -1.45 6.93 -12.32
C PRO A 241 -1.04 5.62 -11.66
N VAL A 242 -1.92 4.62 -11.66
CA VAL A 242 -1.56 3.26 -11.21
C VAL A 242 -0.31 2.81 -11.94
N LEU A 243 0.75 2.44 -11.23
CA LEU A 243 1.94 1.86 -11.81
C LEU A 243 1.73 0.36 -12.06
N PHE A 244 1.45 -0.01 -13.31
CA PHE A 244 1.32 -1.40 -13.72
C PHE A 244 2.63 -1.91 -14.32
N SER A 245 3.32 -2.83 -13.63
CA SER A 245 4.68 -3.22 -14.00
C SER A 245 5.02 -4.64 -13.54
N TYR A 246 6.14 -5.20 -14.02
CA TYR A 246 6.63 -6.50 -13.60
C TYR A 246 7.27 -6.41 -12.21
N ARG A 247 6.42 -6.41 -11.19
CA ARG A 247 6.79 -6.36 -9.77
C ARG A 247 6.04 -7.47 -9.02
N PHE A 248 6.68 -8.08 -8.05
CA PHE A 248 6.10 -9.19 -7.29
C PHE A 248 5.35 -8.72 -6.04
N TYR A 249 6.06 -8.10 -5.11
CA TYR A 249 5.54 -7.51 -3.87
C TYR A 249 4.49 -8.37 -3.13
N ASN A 250 4.66 -9.71 -3.15
CA ASN A 250 3.73 -10.67 -2.54
C ASN A 250 2.27 -10.55 -3.01
N GLN A 251 2.03 -9.91 -4.17
CA GLN A 251 0.68 -9.68 -4.67
C GLN A 251 -0.01 -10.93 -5.22
N ASP A 252 0.64 -12.09 -5.16
CA ASP A 252 0.07 -13.40 -5.45
C ASP A 252 -0.78 -13.97 -4.29
N LEU A 253 -0.72 -13.37 -3.10
CA LEU A 253 -1.32 -13.93 -1.89
C LEU A 253 -2.83 -13.83 -1.85
N THR A 254 -3.42 -12.76 -2.42
CA THR A 254 -4.88 -12.63 -2.58
C THR A 254 -5.22 -12.02 -3.93
N THR A 255 -6.52 -12.03 -4.29
CA THR A 255 -7.02 -11.37 -5.51
C THR A 255 -7.25 -9.87 -5.33
N GLY A 256 -6.88 -9.31 -4.18
CA GLY A 256 -6.93 -7.90 -3.82
C GLY A 256 -5.63 -7.43 -3.15
N SER A 257 -4.48 -8.02 -3.49
CA SER A 257 -3.18 -7.59 -2.94
C SER A 257 -2.58 -6.47 -3.77
N LEU A 258 -2.33 -5.32 -3.13
CA LEU A 258 -1.74 -4.13 -3.76
C LEU A 258 -0.69 -3.50 -2.85
N LEU A 259 0.29 -2.83 -3.44
CA LEU A 259 1.19 -1.93 -2.73
C LEU A 259 0.72 -0.49 -2.97
N ILE A 260 0.66 0.29 -1.90
CA ILE A 260 0.16 1.66 -1.92
C ILE A 260 1.26 2.58 -1.43
N GLU A 261 1.69 3.49 -2.29
CA GLU A 261 2.61 4.58 -1.95
C GLU A 261 1.80 5.80 -1.50
N ILE A 262 1.90 6.18 -0.25
CA ILE A 262 1.27 7.39 0.29
C ILE A 262 2.33 8.45 0.43
N GLY A 263 2.33 9.39 -0.51
CA GLY A 263 3.37 10.40 -0.63
C GLY A 263 4.74 9.82 -0.97
N GLY A 264 5.78 10.50 -0.54
CA GLY A 264 7.17 10.09 -0.65
C GLY A 264 7.96 10.51 0.59
N HIS A 265 9.24 10.15 0.64
CA HIS A 265 10.09 10.49 1.78
C HIS A 265 10.40 12.01 1.91
N GLY A 266 9.93 12.82 0.96
CA GLY A 266 9.93 14.28 1.04
C GLY A 266 8.68 14.86 1.69
N ASN A 267 7.58 14.11 1.79
CA ASN A 267 6.36 14.55 2.44
C ASN A 267 6.51 14.59 3.96
N ASN A 268 5.74 15.47 4.57
CA ASN A 268 5.55 15.46 6.01
C ASN A 268 4.22 14.76 6.38
N LEU A 269 4.07 14.49 7.65
CA LEU A 269 2.96 13.68 8.14
C LEU A 269 1.60 14.42 8.14
N ASN A 270 1.63 15.77 8.06
CA ASN A 270 0.42 16.58 7.99
C ASN A 270 -0.13 16.75 6.56
N GLU A 271 0.62 16.29 5.55
CA GLU A 271 0.21 16.19 4.16
C GLU A 271 -0.49 14.85 3.90
#